data_5cec8224d886b96d9160f2da46547353
#
_entry.id   5cec8224d886b96d9160f2da46547353
#
_cell.length_a   1.000
_cell.length_b   1.000
_cell.length_c   1.000
_cell.angle_alpha   90.00
_cell.angle_beta   90.00
_cell.angle_gamma   90.00
#
_symmetry.space_group_name_H-M   'P 1'
#
loop_
_entity.id
_entity.type
_entity.pdbx_description
1 polymer ?
#
loop_
_entity_poly.entity_id
_entity_poly.type
_entity_poly.pdbx_seq_one_letter_code
_entity_poly.pdbx_strand_id
1 'polypeptide(L)'
;MIPDSLKQLLSHVDGHQRATWEGRDVALFNMAWGEMVISLQGAQVLHFQPTNDTGWLWVTPTPQALPGAIRGGIPPCWPWFADERYADESPERNGPFHGLARHAMWRLDAVDDHAEGIEVHLSPEECLHSQLTARVVIQANAQRLNVEIISENIGDAPIKTSGALHTYLAVNEVHQCRLEGLAGARYLDKLRDFAESEQQGTLAIRGPVDRIY
;
A
#
# COMPACT_ATOMS: atom_id res chain seq x y z
N MET A 1 -5.78 0.10 -13.11
CA MET A 1 -7.23 0.38 -13.27
C MET A 1 -7.95 -0.18 -12.07
N ILE A 2 -8.99 0.50 -11.59
CA ILE A 2 -9.82 0.05 -10.47
C ILE A 2 -11.05 -0.70 -10.97
N PRO A 3 -11.66 -1.57 -10.13
CA PRO A 3 -12.92 -2.25 -10.43
C PRO A 3 -14.05 -1.28 -10.78
N ASP A 4 -14.92 -1.68 -11.69
CA ASP A 4 -16.06 -0.84 -12.10
C ASP A 4 -17.03 -0.57 -10.95
N SER A 5 -17.16 -1.50 -9.98
CA SER A 5 -17.94 -1.29 -8.76
C SER A 5 -17.41 -0.11 -7.91
N LEU A 6 -16.08 0.08 -7.82
CA LEU A 6 -15.49 1.24 -7.15
C LEU A 6 -15.70 2.54 -7.94
N LYS A 7 -15.55 2.50 -9.27
CA LYS A 7 -15.83 3.66 -10.12
C LYS A 7 -17.29 4.14 -9.98
N GLN A 8 -18.21 3.20 -9.94
CA GLN A 8 -19.63 3.50 -9.75
C GLN A 8 -19.87 4.19 -8.40
N LEU A 9 -19.24 3.74 -7.32
CA LEU A 9 -19.33 4.41 -6.03
C LEU A 9 -18.77 5.84 -6.10
N LEU A 10 -17.59 6.04 -6.69
CA LEU A 10 -16.95 7.35 -6.84
C LEU A 10 -17.81 8.34 -7.65
N SER A 11 -18.49 7.88 -8.70
CA SER A 11 -19.28 8.76 -9.58
C SER A 11 -20.46 9.48 -8.89
N HIS A 12 -20.82 9.03 -7.67
CA HIS A 12 -21.90 9.63 -6.87
C HIS A 12 -21.39 10.48 -5.70
N VAL A 13 -20.07 10.65 -5.59
CA VAL A 13 -19.43 11.41 -4.51
C VAL A 13 -19.19 12.85 -4.95
N ASP A 14 -19.52 13.80 -4.07
CA ASP A 14 -19.08 15.18 -4.14
C ASP A 14 -18.37 15.52 -2.83
N GLY A 15 -17.07 15.78 -2.91
CA GLY A 15 -16.19 15.89 -1.74
C GLY A 15 -15.72 14.54 -1.22
N HIS A 16 -15.99 14.23 0.05
CA HIS A 16 -15.60 12.92 0.61
C HIS A 16 -16.75 12.27 1.38
N GLN A 17 -16.82 10.93 1.36
CA GLN A 17 -17.80 10.16 2.12
C GLN A 17 -17.32 8.74 2.39
N ARG A 18 -17.96 8.07 3.34
CA ARG A 18 -17.81 6.62 3.57
C ARG A 18 -18.81 5.83 2.75
N ALA A 19 -18.40 4.66 2.28
CA ALA A 19 -19.26 3.69 1.60
C ALA A 19 -18.80 2.26 1.94
N THR A 20 -19.55 1.29 1.46
CA THR A 20 -19.16 -0.13 1.55
C THR A 20 -18.86 -0.65 0.15
N TRP A 21 -17.69 -1.28 -0.01
CA TRP A 21 -17.28 -1.98 -1.23
C TRP A 21 -16.87 -3.41 -0.89
N GLU A 22 -17.54 -4.39 -1.53
CA GLU A 22 -17.30 -5.83 -1.31
C GLU A 22 -17.25 -6.22 0.18
N GLY A 23 -18.20 -5.66 0.96
CA GLY A 23 -18.31 -5.89 2.39
C GLY A 23 -17.31 -5.14 3.27
N ARG A 24 -16.50 -4.24 2.70
CA ARG A 24 -15.46 -3.44 3.38
C ARG A 24 -15.85 -1.98 3.44
N ASP A 25 -15.55 -1.35 4.55
CA ASP A 25 -15.67 0.09 4.65
C ASP A 25 -14.56 0.78 3.87
N VAL A 26 -14.95 1.73 3.04
CA VAL A 26 -14.05 2.56 2.23
C VAL A 26 -14.35 4.03 2.44
N ALA A 27 -13.31 4.85 2.41
CA ALA A 27 -13.40 6.29 2.29
C ALA A 27 -13.20 6.68 0.83
N LEU A 28 -14.15 7.40 0.28
CA LEU A 28 -14.19 7.87 -1.11
C LEU A 28 -13.95 9.37 -1.13
N PHE A 29 -13.11 9.81 -2.04
CA PHE A 29 -12.77 11.21 -2.26
C PHE A 29 -12.91 11.52 -3.74
N ASN A 30 -13.77 12.50 -4.07
CA ASN A 30 -13.90 13.09 -5.40
C ASN A 30 -13.80 14.61 -5.25
N MET A 31 -12.60 15.12 -5.46
CA MET A 31 -12.17 16.45 -5.12
C MET A 31 -11.76 17.22 -6.38
N ALA A 32 -11.59 18.52 -6.29
CA ALA A 32 -11.12 19.34 -7.42
C ALA A 32 -9.75 18.91 -7.96
N TRP A 33 -8.89 18.31 -7.11
CA TRP A 33 -7.57 17.81 -7.48
C TRP A 33 -7.60 16.40 -8.10
N GLY A 34 -8.69 15.63 -7.95
CA GLY A 34 -8.80 14.26 -8.45
C GLY A 34 -9.59 13.33 -7.53
N GLU A 35 -9.41 12.04 -7.73
CA GLU A 35 -10.11 10.97 -7.04
C GLU A 35 -9.16 10.11 -6.19
N MET A 36 -9.63 9.67 -5.02
CA MET A 36 -8.94 8.70 -4.18
C MET A 36 -9.92 7.77 -3.47
N VAL A 37 -9.52 6.52 -3.27
CA VAL A 37 -10.24 5.54 -2.45
C VAL A 37 -9.28 4.92 -1.45
N ILE A 38 -9.69 4.89 -0.18
CA ILE A 38 -8.96 4.24 0.90
C ILE A 38 -9.84 3.15 1.49
N SER A 39 -9.35 1.92 1.57
CA SER A 39 -9.98 0.87 2.36
C SER A 39 -9.64 1.06 3.83
N LEU A 40 -10.66 1.01 4.70
CA LEU A 40 -10.45 1.00 6.15
C LEU A 40 -9.97 -0.36 6.65
N GLN A 41 -10.12 -1.45 5.89
CA GLN A 41 -9.31 -2.64 6.09
C GLN A 41 -7.91 -2.35 5.53
N GLY A 42 -6.90 -2.36 6.40
CA GLY A 42 -5.50 -2.22 6.04
C GLY A 42 -5.01 -0.78 5.85
N ALA A 43 -5.82 0.26 6.06
CA ALA A 43 -5.49 1.66 5.74
C ALA A 43 -4.90 1.80 4.32
N GLN A 44 -5.45 1.06 3.37
CA GLN A 44 -4.88 0.81 2.07
C GLN A 44 -5.44 1.78 1.02
N VAL A 45 -4.58 2.59 0.40
CA VAL A 45 -4.98 3.36 -0.79
C VAL A 45 -5.26 2.38 -1.93
N LEU A 46 -6.52 2.31 -2.38
CA LEU A 46 -6.95 1.46 -3.49
C LEU A 46 -6.88 2.18 -4.83
N HIS A 47 -7.17 3.45 -4.84
CA HIS A 47 -7.22 4.27 -6.04
C HIS A 47 -6.66 5.66 -5.77
N PHE A 48 -5.98 6.18 -6.75
CA PHE A 48 -5.58 7.58 -6.83
C PHE A 48 -5.50 7.98 -8.31
N GLN A 49 -6.19 9.05 -8.66
CA GLN A 49 -6.22 9.59 -10.00
C GLN A 49 -6.27 11.12 -9.94
N PRO A 50 -5.19 11.83 -10.26
CA PRO A 50 -5.22 13.27 -10.42
C PRO A 50 -6.20 13.70 -11.50
N THR A 51 -6.75 14.91 -11.39
CA THR A 51 -7.58 15.52 -12.43
C THR A 51 -6.80 15.60 -13.76
N ASN A 52 -7.43 15.15 -14.85
CA ASN A 52 -6.85 15.06 -16.19
C ASN A 52 -5.68 14.06 -16.35
N ASP A 53 -5.54 13.12 -15.43
CA ASP A 53 -4.56 12.04 -15.53
C ASP A 53 -5.28 10.68 -15.51
N THR A 54 -4.51 9.61 -15.67
CA THR A 54 -4.98 8.23 -15.51
C THR A 54 -4.78 7.76 -14.07
N GLY A 55 -5.55 6.76 -13.64
CA GLY A 55 -5.34 6.15 -12.32
C GLY A 55 -3.95 5.49 -12.22
N TRP A 56 -3.23 5.76 -11.14
CA TRP A 56 -1.85 5.29 -10.94
C TRP A 56 -1.75 3.88 -10.37
N LEU A 57 -2.83 3.40 -9.74
CA LEU A 57 -2.82 2.14 -9.01
C LEU A 57 -3.68 1.07 -9.68
N TRP A 58 -3.26 -0.17 -9.55
CA TRP A 58 -4.03 -1.33 -9.95
C TRP A 58 -4.61 -2.04 -8.72
N VAL A 59 -5.86 -2.48 -8.81
CA VAL A 59 -6.55 -3.29 -7.79
C VAL A 59 -7.22 -4.47 -8.47
N THR A 60 -7.19 -5.65 -7.83
CA THR A 60 -7.90 -6.84 -8.32
C THR A 60 -9.39 -6.56 -8.47
N PRO A 61 -10.02 -6.99 -9.58
CA PRO A 61 -11.48 -6.88 -9.73
C PRO A 61 -12.24 -7.84 -8.82
N THR A 62 -11.57 -8.85 -8.25
CA THR A 62 -12.15 -9.91 -7.43
C THR A 62 -11.38 -10.02 -6.10
N PRO A 63 -11.59 -9.09 -5.16
CA PRO A 63 -10.93 -9.18 -3.85
C PRO A 63 -11.42 -10.42 -3.09
N GLN A 64 -10.54 -11.00 -2.30
CA GLN A 64 -10.94 -12.10 -1.41
C GLN A 64 -11.99 -11.59 -0.43
N ALA A 65 -12.92 -12.46 -0.03
CA ALA A 65 -13.86 -12.12 1.03
C ALA A 65 -13.13 -11.80 2.36
N LEU A 66 -13.72 -10.97 3.20
CA LEU A 66 -13.21 -10.70 4.55
C LEU A 66 -12.99 -12.01 5.33
N PRO A 67 -11.93 -12.09 6.13
CA PRO A 67 -10.87 -11.10 6.41
C PRO A 67 -9.68 -11.13 5.43
N GLY A 68 -9.85 -11.70 4.24
CA GLY A 68 -8.78 -11.78 3.23
C GLY A 68 -8.28 -10.41 2.82
N ALA A 69 -6.96 -10.29 2.59
CA ALA A 69 -6.36 -9.03 2.17
C ALA A 69 -6.73 -8.65 0.73
N ILE A 70 -6.81 -7.36 0.46
CA ILE A 70 -7.02 -6.83 -0.89
C ILE A 70 -5.69 -6.87 -1.65
N ARG A 71 -5.67 -7.48 -2.82
CA ARG A 71 -4.52 -7.43 -3.73
C ARG A 71 -4.62 -6.20 -4.62
N GLY A 72 -3.65 -5.29 -4.53
CA GLY A 72 -3.63 -4.06 -5.32
C GLY A 72 -3.43 -2.81 -4.46
N GLY A 73 -3.46 -1.63 -5.08
CA GLY A 73 -3.27 -0.37 -4.37
C GLY A 73 -1.92 -0.26 -3.67
N ILE A 74 -1.92 0.26 -2.45
CA ILE A 74 -0.73 0.43 -1.60
C ILE A 74 -1.00 -0.19 -0.22
N PRO A 75 -0.97 -1.54 -0.06
CA PRO A 75 -1.11 -2.15 1.24
C PRO A 75 0.11 -1.88 2.13
N PRO A 76 -0.08 -1.35 3.34
CA PRO A 76 0.94 -1.31 4.36
C PRO A 76 1.29 -2.71 4.84
N CYS A 77 2.56 -3.11 4.71
CA CYS A 77 3.10 -4.33 5.29
C CYS A 77 3.83 -3.96 6.58
N TRP A 78 3.21 -4.28 7.72
CA TRP A 78 3.70 -3.88 9.04
C TRP A 78 3.20 -4.87 10.12
N PRO A 79 3.95 -5.20 11.17
CA PRO A 79 5.31 -4.75 11.50
C PRO A 79 6.43 -5.54 10.82
N TRP A 80 6.11 -6.42 9.85
CA TRP A 80 7.08 -7.09 9.00
C TRP A 80 6.63 -7.17 7.55
N PHE A 81 7.64 -7.23 6.65
CA PHE A 81 7.45 -7.51 5.24
C PHE A 81 7.76 -8.97 4.93
N ALA A 82 6.99 -9.61 4.07
CA ALA A 82 7.04 -11.05 3.76
C ALA A 82 6.73 -11.90 5.00
N ASP A 83 7.61 -12.79 5.37
CA ASP A 83 7.48 -13.61 6.57
C ASP A 83 8.01 -12.88 7.79
N GLU A 84 7.43 -13.13 8.94
CA GLU A 84 7.99 -12.74 10.22
C GLU A 84 9.28 -13.53 10.47
N ARG A 85 10.40 -13.02 9.97
CA ARG A 85 11.72 -13.56 10.19
C ARG A 85 12.68 -12.48 10.63
N TYR A 86 13.25 -12.69 11.79
CA TYR A 86 14.52 -12.08 12.16
C TYR A 86 15.61 -13.11 11.84
N ALA A 87 16.74 -12.69 11.31
CA ALA A 87 17.81 -13.56 10.79
C ALA A 87 18.35 -14.60 11.80
N ASP A 88 18.02 -14.44 13.07
CA ASP A 88 18.49 -15.19 14.24
C ASP A 88 17.36 -15.89 15.02
N GLU A 89 16.12 -15.83 14.53
CA GLU A 89 14.96 -16.40 15.23
C GLU A 89 14.47 -17.70 14.60
N SER A 90 13.72 -18.48 15.41
CA SER A 90 13.12 -19.75 15.06
C SER A 90 12.54 -19.80 13.64
N PRO A 91 12.67 -20.91 12.91
CA PRO A 91 12.01 -21.12 11.64
C PRO A 91 10.47 -21.16 11.72
N GLU A 92 9.92 -21.17 12.92
CA GLU A 92 8.48 -21.15 13.13
C GLU A 92 7.93 -19.74 12.91
N ARG A 93 7.00 -19.63 11.97
CA ARG A 93 6.33 -18.38 11.58
C ARG A 93 5.06 -18.25 12.40
N ASN A 94 4.97 -17.21 13.21
CA ASN A 94 3.82 -17.01 14.09
C ASN A 94 2.81 -15.97 13.61
N GLY A 95 2.99 -15.41 12.41
CA GLY A 95 2.13 -14.33 11.91
C GLY A 95 1.76 -14.46 10.42
N PRO A 96 0.79 -13.68 9.96
CA PRO A 96 0.38 -13.68 8.57
C PRO A 96 1.47 -13.09 7.66
N PHE A 97 1.55 -13.61 6.44
CA PHE A 97 2.46 -13.07 5.42
C PHE A 97 2.21 -11.58 5.20
N HIS A 98 3.26 -10.74 5.22
CA HIS A 98 3.24 -9.27 5.13
C HIS A 98 2.65 -8.54 6.35
N GLY A 99 2.72 -9.14 7.52
CA GLY A 99 2.35 -8.48 8.76
C GLY A 99 0.85 -8.38 9.04
N LEU A 100 0.54 -7.62 10.06
CA LEU A 100 -0.80 -7.53 10.64
C LEU A 100 -1.64 -6.40 10.02
N ALA A 101 -0.99 -5.30 9.64
CA ALA A 101 -1.65 -4.05 9.29
C ALA A 101 -2.72 -4.21 8.20
N ARG A 102 -2.42 -4.94 7.12
CA ARG A 102 -3.30 -5.09 5.96
C ARG A 102 -4.55 -5.94 6.18
N HIS A 103 -4.63 -6.65 7.31
CA HIS A 103 -5.80 -7.44 7.72
C HIS A 103 -6.65 -6.73 8.76
N ALA A 104 -6.07 -5.78 9.47
CA ALA A 104 -6.72 -5.04 10.55
C ALA A 104 -7.73 -4.02 10.02
N MET A 105 -8.71 -3.70 10.85
CA MET A 105 -9.58 -2.55 10.63
C MET A 105 -8.92 -1.29 11.17
N TRP A 106 -9.05 -0.21 10.43
CA TRP A 106 -8.48 1.08 10.73
C TRP A 106 -9.56 2.13 10.84
N ARG A 107 -9.41 3.00 11.82
CA ARG A 107 -10.28 4.15 12.02
C ARG A 107 -9.74 5.32 11.24
N LEU A 108 -10.64 6.03 10.57
CA LEU A 108 -10.36 7.33 9.98
C LEU A 108 -10.44 8.38 11.10
N ASP A 109 -9.29 8.87 11.55
CA ASP A 109 -9.16 9.78 12.68
C ASP A 109 -9.42 11.23 12.29
N ALA A 110 -8.86 11.66 11.15
CA ALA A 110 -9.02 13.00 10.62
C ALA A 110 -8.97 13.03 9.10
N VAL A 111 -9.64 14.00 8.53
CA VAL A 111 -9.58 14.39 7.11
C VAL A 111 -9.45 15.91 7.09
N ASP A 112 -8.28 16.39 6.71
CA ASP A 112 -7.97 17.82 6.65
C ASP A 112 -7.90 18.25 5.17
N ASP A 113 -8.93 18.97 4.72
CA ASP A 113 -9.02 19.54 3.38
C ASP A 113 -8.49 20.97 3.39
N HIS A 114 -7.54 21.27 2.54
CA HIS A 114 -6.92 22.57 2.43
C HIS A 114 -6.57 22.92 0.96
N ALA A 115 -6.17 24.17 0.72
CA ALA A 115 -5.96 24.68 -0.64
C ALA A 115 -4.92 23.88 -1.47
N GLU A 116 -4.00 23.19 -0.81
CA GLU A 116 -2.92 22.40 -1.45
C GLU A 116 -3.27 20.93 -1.64
N GLY A 117 -4.45 20.47 -1.20
CA GLY A 117 -4.86 19.07 -1.28
C GLY A 117 -5.53 18.57 -0.02
N ILE A 118 -5.41 17.29 0.27
CA ILE A 118 -6.02 16.64 1.42
C ILE A 118 -4.97 15.87 2.23
N GLU A 119 -5.13 15.86 3.55
CA GLU A 119 -4.38 15.00 4.46
C GLU A 119 -5.35 14.12 5.24
N VAL A 120 -5.06 12.82 5.29
CA VAL A 120 -5.90 11.79 5.92
C VAL A 120 -5.09 11.03 6.94
N HIS A 121 -5.61 10.92 8.16
CA HIS A 121 -4.98 10.22 9.27
C HIS A 121 -5.78 8.98 9.63
N LEU A 122 -5.08 7.85 9.75
CA LEU A 122 -5.67 6.58 10.16
C LEU A 122 -4.85 5.93 11.26
N SER A 123 -5.55 5.31 12.23
CA SER A 123 -4.97 4.44 13.26
C SER A 123 -5.73 3.11 13.32
N PRO A 124 -5.07 2.00 13.73
CA PRO A 124 -5.75 0.73 13.91
C PRO A 124 -6.86 0.85 14.97
N GLU A 125 -7.99 0.16 14.75
CA GLU A 125 -9.07 0.11 15.74
C GLU A 125 -8.67 -0.66 17.00
N GLU A 126 -7.79 -1.65 16.83
CA GLU A 126 -7.28 -2.49 17.93
C GLU A 126 -5.76 -2.41 18.00
N CYS A 127 -5.20 -2.74 19.15
CA CYS A 127 -3.77 -2.84 19.34
C CYS A 127 -3.24 -4.04 18.55
N LEU A 128 -2.42 -3.78 17.53
CA LEU A 128 -1.89 -4.81 16.64
C LEU A 128 -0.61 -5.45 17.20
N HIS A 129 0.13 -4.74 18.03
CA HIS A 129 1.39 -5.22 18.58
C HIS A 129 1.62 -4.65 19.98
N SER A 130 2.13 -5.47 20.91
CA SER A 130 2.26 -5.08 22.32
C SER A 130 3.28 -3.97 22.59
N GLN A 131 4.27 -3.80 21.72
CA GLN A 131 5.36 -2.84 21.89
C GLN A 131 5.44 -1.79 20.78
N LEU A 132 4.63 -1.92 19.74
CA LEU A 132 4.65 -0.99 18.60
C LEU A 132 3.26 -0.42 18.36
N THR A 133 3.19 0.89 18.13
CA THR A 133 2.02 1.52 17.52
C THR A 133 2.26 1.80 16.04
N ALA A 134 1.18 1.98 15.29
CA ALA A 134 1.23 2.38 13.91
C ALA A 134 0.19 3.46 13.61
N ARG A 135 0.55 4.40 12.74
CA ARG A 135 -0.38 5.35 12.10
C ARG A 135 -0.08 5.40 10.61
N VAL A 136 -1.09 5.62 9.81
CA VAL A 136 -0.94 5.89 8.38
C VAL A 136 -1.39 7.33 8.12
N VAL A 137 -0.54 8.08 7.42
CA VAL A 137 -0.84 9.44 6.95
C VAL A 137 -0.79 9.43 5.42
N ILE A 138 -1.85 9.95 4.81
CA ILE A 138 -1.97 10.00 3.34
C ILE A 138 -2.19 11.45 2.95
N GLN A 139 -1.31 11.99 2.11
CA GLN A 139 -1.44 13.31 1.52
C GLN A 139 -1.63 13.18 0.02
N ALA A 140 -2.64 13.84 -0.52
CA ALA A 140 -2.97 13.77 -1.94
C ALA A 140 -3.34 15.14 -2.52
N ASN A 141 -2.88 15.40 -3.74
CA ASN A 141 -3.25 16.55 -4.55
C ASN A 141 -3.12 16.22 -6.05
N ALA A 142 -3.34 17.19 -6.93
CA ALA A 142 -3.29 17.01 -8.38
C ALA A 142 -1.92 16.52 -8.94
N GLN A 143 -0.87 16.50 -8.13
CA GLN A 143 0.50 16.20 -8.60
C GLN A 143 1.20 15.14 -7.75
N ARG A 144 0.67 14.82 -6.56
CA ARG A 144 1.36 13.97 -5.60
C ARG A 144 0.39 13.12 -4.79
N LEU A 145 0.81 11.88 -4.57
CA LEU A 145 0.32 11.00 -3.53
C LEU A 145 1.50 10.67 -2.61
N ASN A 146 1.39 11.01 -1.35
CA ASN A 146 2.33 10.62 -0.30
C ASN A 146 1.60 9.68 0.67
N VAL A 147 2.21 8.54 0.98
CA VAL A 147 1.70 7.58 1.95
C VAL A 147 2.80 7.28 2.93
N GLU A 148 2.55 7.50 4.18
CA GLU A 148 3.50 7.27 5.27
C GLU A 148 2.92 6.26 6.25
N ILE A 149 3.74 5.31 6.69
CA ILE A 149 3.48 4.50 7.87
C ILE A 149 4.43 4.97 8.98
N ILE A 150 3.86 5.46 10.05
CA ILE A 150 4.59 5.94 11.21
C ILE A 150 4.50 4.86 12.27
N SER A 151 5.65 4.35 12.70
CA SER A 151 5.75 3.34 13.74
C SER A 151 6.52 3.87 14.94
N GLU A 152 5.98 3.64 16.12
CA GLU A 152 6.58 4.05 17.38
C GLU A 152 6.77 2.84 18.30
N ASN A 153 7.96 2.69 18.85
CA ASN A 153 8.23 1.72 19.90
C ASN A 153 7.80 2.31 21.25
N ILE A 154 6.75 1.74 21.82
CA ILE A 154 6.20 2.13 23.14
C ILE A 154 6.68 1.20 24.26
N GLY A 155 7.53 0.23 23.97
CA GLY A 155 8.14 -0.66 24.95
C GLY A 155 9.49 -0.13 25.45
N ASP A 156 10.02 -0.75 26.51
CA ASP A 156 11.27 -0.37 27.15
C ASP A 156 12.52 -0.96 26.48
N ALA A 157 12.36 -1.90 25.55
CA ALA A 157 13.46 -2.60 24.89
C ALA A 157 13.48 -2.29 23.38
N PRO A 158 14.67 -2.30 22.75
CA PRO A 158 14.78 -2.26 21.30
C PRO A 158 14.01 -3.40 20.63
N ILE A 159 13.31 -3.08 19.56
CA ILE A 159 12.59 -4.06 18.74
C ILE A 159 13.01 -3.93 17.28
N LYS A 160 13.23 -5.04 16.61
CA LYS A 160 13.44 -5.07 15.17
C LYS A 160 12.09 -5.09 14.47
N THR A 161 11.95 -4.28 13.45
CA THR A 161 10.79 -4.27 12.59
C THR A 161 11.24 -4.15 11.13
N SER A 162 10.46 -4.70 10.24
CA SER A 162 10.60 -4.47 8.81
C SER A 162 9.25 -4.06 8.24
N GLY A 163 9.24 -3.21 7.25
CA GLY A 163 7.98 -2.74 6.67
C GLY A 163 8.13 -2.40 5.21
N ALA A 164 6.99 -2.34 4.53
CA ALA A 164 6.94 -1.89 3.15
C ALA A 164 5.58 -1.28 2.83
N LEU A 165 5.59 -0.33 1.90
CA LEU A 165 4.42 0.09 1.15
C LEU A 165 4.41 -0.71 -0.16
N HIS A 166 3.62 -1.78 -0.22
CA HIS A 166 3.63 -2.73 -1.33
C HIS A 166 2.79 -2.19 -2.50
N THR A 167 3.37 -1.27 -3.27
CA THR A 167 2.65 -0.53 -4.31
C THR A 167 2.41 -1.36 -5.57
N TYR A 168 1.16 -1.41 -6.03
CA TYR A 168 0.73 -2.00 -7.29
C TYR A 168 0.45 -0.90 -8.31
N LEU A 169 1.41 -0.64 -9.18
CA LEU A 169 1.26 0.37 -10.23
C LEU A 169 0.35 -0.13 -11.37
N ALA A 170 -0.53 0.73 -11.85
CA ALA A 170 -1.33 0.47 -13.03
C ALA A 170 -0.47 0.66 -14.28
N VAL A 171 -0.38 -0.37 -15.10
CA VAL A 171 0.32 -0.34 -16.38
C VAL A 171 -0.52 -1.00 -17.45
N ASN A 172 -0.49 -0.48 -18.66
CA ASN A 172 -1.26 -1.05 -19.78
C ASN A 172 -0.62 -2.34 -20.30
N GLU A 173 0.72 -2.35 -20.42
CA GLU A 173 1.47 -3.48 -20.93
C GLU A 173 2.83 -3.57 -20.20
N VAL A 174 2.97 -4.56 -19.34
CA VAL A 174 4.14 -4.73 -18.48
C VAL A 174 5.45 -4.92 -19.27
N HIS A 175 5.38 -5.57 -20.44
CA HIS A 175 6.57 -5.80 -21.27
C HIS A 175 7.08 -4.54 -21.97
N GLN A 176 6.27 -3.47 -22.00
CA GLN A 176 6.67 -2.15 -22.48
C GLN A 176 7.22 -1.26 -21.37
N CYS A 177 7.05 -1.68 -20.11
CA CYS A 177 7.54 -0.91 -18.96
C CYS A 177 9.06 -0.90 -18.90
N ARG A 178 9.58 0.21 -18.37
CA ARG A 178 10.99 0.43 -18.08
C ARG A 178 11.10 1.05 -16.69
N LEU A 179 12.06 0.56 -15.91
CA LEU A 179 12.45 1.18 -14.65
C LEU A 179 13.83 1.76 -14.81
N GLU A 180 13.92 3.07 -14.61
CA GLU A 180 15.16 3.84 -14.70
C GLU A 180 15.66 4.20 -13.31
N GLY A 181 16.93 4.62 -13.21
CA GLY A 181 17.55 5.02 -11.94
C GLY A 181 18.19 3.88 -11.16
N LEU A 182 18.08 2.62 -11.62
CA LEU A 182 18.65 1.46 -10.92
C LEU A 182 20.03 1.04 -11.48
N ALA A 183 20.54 1.68 -12.52
CA ALA A 183 21.82 1.32 -13.12
C ALA A 183 22.96 1.40 -12.10
N GLY A 184 23.77 0.33 -11.97
CA GLY A 184 24.83 0.18 -10.99
C GLY A 184 24.36 -0.24 -9.58
N ALA A 185 23.06 -0.30 -9.32
CA ALA A 185 22.56 -0.78 -8.04
C ALA A 185 22.73 -2.31 -7.92
N ARG A 186 23.23 -2.75 -6.77
CA ARG A 186 23.30 -4.19 -6.42
C ARG A 186 21.92 -4.68 -6.02
N TYR A 187 21.61 -5.92 -6.37
CA TYR A 187 20.35 -6.56 -5.97
C TYR A 187 20.53 -8.05 -5.67
N LEU A 188 19.59 -8.59 -4.89
CA LEU A 188 19.42 -10.02 -4.67
C LEU A 188 18.30 -10.52 -5.59
N ASP A 189 18.59 -11.51 -6.42
CA ASP A 189 17.62 -12.12 -7.33
C ASP A 189 16.93 -13.31 -6.65
N LYS A 190 15.68 -13.13 -6.21
CA LYS A 190 14.92 -14.18 -5.53
C LYS A 190 14.60 -15.36 -6.43
N LEU A 191 14.52 -15.15 -7.76
CA LEU A 191 14.31 -16.24 -8.71
C LEU A 191 15.58 -17.09 -8.95
N ARG A 192 16.71 -16.67 -8.39
CA ARG A 192 18.01 -17.32 -8.48
C ARG A 192 18.62 -17.53 -7.10
N ASP A 193 17.83 -18.00 -6.15
CA ASP A 193 18.24 -18.30 -4.77
C ASP A 193 18.99 -17.14 -4.08
N PHE A 194 18.47 -15.91 -4.28
CA PHE A 194 19.07 -14.66 -3.76
C PHE A 194 20.51 -14.41 -4.24
N ALA A 195 20.88 -14.91 -5.41
CA ALA A 195 22.17 -14.60 -6.02
C ALA A 195 22.34 -13.08 -6.18
N GLU A 196 23.50 -12.59 -5.73
CA GLU A 196 23.85 -11.18 -5.81
C GLU A 196 24.25 -10.83 -7.25
N SER A 197 23.75 -9.70 -7.74
CA SER A 197 24.02 -9.17 -9.08
C SER A 197 23.98 -7.64 -9.09
N GLU A 198 24.38 -7.03 -10.18
CA GLU A 198 24.33 -5.58 -10.40
C GLU A 198 23.46 -5.26 -11.60
N GLN A 199 22.61 -4.24 -11.49
CA GLN A 199 21.73 -3.80 -12.55
C GLN A 199 22.54 -3.11 -13.65
N GLN A 200 22.49 -3.66 -14.85
CA GLN A 200 23.09 -3.04 -16.03
C GLN A 200 22.04 -2.23 -16.78
N GLY A 201 22.22 -0.89 -16.77
CA GLY A 201 21.32 0.04 -17.47
C GLY A 201 19.87 0.00 -16.95
N THR A 202 18.93 0.36 -17.82
CA THR A 202 17.49 0.37 -17.55
C THR A 202 16.94 -1.04 -17.38
N LEU A 203 16.14 -1.28 -16.34
CA LEU A 203 15.45 -2.54 -16.19
C LEU A 203 14.22 -2.62 -17.10
N ALA A 204 14.27 -3.49 -18.11
CA ALA A 204 13.15 -3.84 -18.95
C ALA A 204 12.53 -5.16 -18.48
N ILE A 205 11.21 -5.19 -18.26
CA ILE A 205 10.50 -6.38 -17.81
C ILE A 205 10.18 -7.25 -19.02
N ARG A 206 10.92 -8.35 -19.19
CA ARG A 206 10.77 -9.29 -20.33
C ARG A 206 10.33 -10.69 -19.90
N GLY A 207 10.05 -10.88 -18.63
CA GLY A 207 9.64 -12.11 -17.99
C GLY A 207 9.49 -11.89 -16.49
N PRO A 208 9.35 -12.95 -15.68
CA PRO A 208 9.29 -12.83 -14.23
C PRO A 208 10.53 -12.11 -13.67
N VAL A 209 10.31 -11.16 -12.78
CA VAL A 209 11.36 -10.41 -12.06
C VAL A 209 10.94 -10.36 -10.60
N ASP A 210 11.85 -10.77 -9.69
CA ASP A 210 11.68 -10.64 -8.25
C ASP A 210 13.05 -10.31 -7.64
N ARG A 211 13.31 -9.02 -7.37
CA ARG A 211 14.61 -8.49 -6.98
C ARG A 211 14.50 -7.59 -5.75
N ILE A 212 15.51 -7.65 -4.90
CA ILE A 212 15.67 -6.78 -3.75
C ILE A 212 16.90 -5.90 -4.00
N TYR A 213 16.68 -4.62 -4.27
CA TYR A 213 17.71 -3.61 -4.49
C TYR A 213 18.17 -2.98 -3.19
#